data_7ff91989f860dfb5250ac3179f194be5
#
_entry.id   7ff91989f860dfb5250ac3179f194be5
#
_cell.length_a   1.000
_cell.length_b   1.000
_cell.length_c   1.000
_cell.angle_alpha   90.00
_cell.angle_beta   90.00
_cell.angle_gamma   90.00
#
_symmetry.space_group_name_H-M   'P 1'
#
loop_
_entity.id
_entity.type
_entity.pdbx_description
1 polymer ?
#
loop_
_entity_poly.entity_id
_entity_poly.type
_entity_poly.pdbx_seq_one_letter_code
_entity_poly.pdbx_strand_id
1 'polypeptide(L)'
;MCGSSIPLRLLLWIVGTAVSTTQGKVLAPANLTAEAGRPLLLGCNITTEPGDMVYQVRWLNKHHKLILAYEQGASPHISHQDQNVQLTVSHHNASYITFTKVQAADSGCYHCIFDVYPKGTQQGLACFNIIGKVHFDGNKTAISGKPTTLSCWYSLPGRVRQVLWRKTAEQGDTTTVGSVAEGNHYKIEEQFKGQVSLSRTLGHTELTIKAVRTEDEACYTCEFHTYPDGTRAATTCLSVYVLPKPEVSQVTSPSGITEANCTAKSRPAAEIMWNVGSDNRTLGPPFSSAYEQGDGTTIVTSTLLFQSGLFSDLSIKCIVHHPGLNKPLLMSLNTNMGPAMVILISVCGVAAVLLLCLCVCLCKCFICTDD
;
A
#
# COMPACT_ATOMS: atom_id res chain seq x y z
N MET A 1 25.97 -12.48 32.51
CA MET A 1 26.84 -12.76 31.37
C MET A 1 25.96 -12.82 30.14
N CYS A 2 25.78 -11.67 29.49
CA CYS A 2 24.99 -11.52 28.28
C CYS A 2 25.86 -11.78 27.04
N GLY A 3 25.54 -12.80 26.28
CA GLY A 3 26.08 -13.03 24.95
C GLY A 3 25.07 -12.56 23.92
N SER A 4 25.30 -11.40 23.32
CA SER A 4 24.53 -10.91 22.19
C SER A 4 25.01 -11.61 20.92
N SER A 5 24.22 -12.53 20.39
CA SER A 5 24.43 -13.09 19.06
C SER A 5 23.85 -12.15 18.01
N ILE A 6 24.73 -11.52 17.24
CA ILE A 6 24.39 -10.76 16.03
C ILE A 6 24.01 -11.79 14.95
N PRO A 7 22.85 -11.72 14.31
CA PRO A 7 22.54 -12.57 13.19
C PRO A 7 23.36 -12.09 11.96
N LEU A 8 24.36 -12.87 11.62
CA LEU A 8 25.07 -12.75 10.35
C LEU A 8 24.08 -13.01 9.21
N ARG A 9 23.53 -11.96 8.61
CA ARG A 9 22.81 -12.08 7.35
C ARG A 9 23.79 -12.51 6.29
N LEU A 10 23.78 -13.81 5.99
CA LEU A 10 24.42 -14.37 4.79
C LEU A 10 23.81 -13.64 3.58
N LEU A 11 24.58 -12.76 2.96
CA LEU A 11 24.40 -12.34 1.58
C LEU A 11 24.66 -13.58 0.72
N LEU A 12 23.61 -14.32 0.40
CA LEU A 12 23.64 -15.32 -0.65
C LEU A 12 23.86 -14.58 -1.97
N TRP A 13 25.13 -14.45 -2.35
CA TRP A 13 25.51 -14.19 -3.72
C TRP A 13 25.05 -15.40 -4.53
N ILE A 14 24.00 -15.23 -5.34
CA ILE A 14 23.70 -16.18 -6.41
C ILE A 14 24.88 -16.06 -7.37
N VAL A 15 25.85 -16.94 -7.19
CA VAL A 15 26.92 -17.16 -8.18
C VAL A 15 26.24 -17.82 -9.37
N GLY A 16 25.66 -16.99 -10.24
CA GLY A 16 25.37 -17.43 -11.60
C GLY A 16 26.72 -17.87 -12.19
N THR A 17 26.82 -19.11 -12.63
CA THR A 17 28.00 -19.62 -13.32
C THR A 17 28.23 -18.77 -14.56
N ALA A 18 29.04 -17.72 -14.41
CA ALA A 18 29.52 -16.92 -15.52
C ALA A 18 30.45 -17.78 -16.33
N VAL A 19 30.03 -18.18 -17.51
CA VAL A 19 30.94 -18.78 -18.51
C VAL A 19 31.89 -17.66 -18.92
N SER A 20 33.10 -17.66 -18.35
CA SER A 20 34.18 -16.76 -18.73
C SER A 20 34.70 -17.17 -20.12
N THR A 21 34.45 -16.32 -21.11
CA THR A 21 35.13 -16.47 -22.40
C THR A 21 36.57 -15.95 -22.25
N THR A 22 37.54 -16.85 -22.25
CA THR A 22 38.96 -16.51 -22.20
C THR A 22 39.41 -15.99 -23.56
N GLN A 23 39.23 -14.71 -23.81
CA GLN A 23 39.89 -14.03 -24.91
C GLN A 23 40.99 -13.15 -24.32
N GLY A 24 42.24 -13.66 -24.33
CA GLY A 24 43.37 -12.98 -23.73
C GLY A 24 43.55 -13.25 -22.22
N LYS A 25 44.56 -12.60 -21.61
CA LYS A 25 44.86 -12.68 -20.16
C LYS A 25 43.90 -11.87 -19.26
N VAL A 26 42.84 -11.30 -19.83
CA VAL A 26 41.86 -10.49 -19.08
C VAL A 26 40.56 -11.28 -18.87
N LEU A 27 40.17 -11.45 -17.59
CA LEU A 27 38.94 -12.10 -17.19
C LEU A 27 37.87 -11.03 -16.99
N ALA A 28 36.73 -11.17 -17.68
CA ALA A 28 35.59 -10.26 -17.61
C ALA A 28 34.27 -11.04 -17.63
N PRO A 29 33.20 -10.55 -16.97
CA PRO A 29 31.90 -11.21 -16.98
C PRO A 29 31.24 -11.12 -18.36
N ALA A 30 30.77 -12.25 -18.90
CA ALA A 30 30.18 -12.32 -20.23
C ALA A 30 28.67 -12.03 -20.27
N ASN A 31 27.94 -12.30 -19.18
CA ASN A 31 26.47 -12.20 -19.12
C ASN A 31 25.97 -11.77 -17.72
N LEU A 32 26.15 -10.51 -17.37
CA LEU A 32 25.52 -9.97 -16.18
C LEU A 32 24.10 -9.47 -16.50
N THR A 33 23.23 -9.47 -15.49
CA THR A 33 21.91 -8.84 -15.56
C THR A 33 21.84 -7.70 -14.55
N ALA A 34 21.31 -6.56 -14.97
CA ALA A 34 21.11 -5.38 -14.14
C ALA A 34 19.66 -4.91 -14.20
N GLU A 35 19.13 -4.42 -13.09
CA GLU A 35 17.81 -3.78 -13.06
C GLU A 35 17.91 -2.34 -13.57
N ALA A 36 17.00 -1.92 -14.45
CA ALA A 36 16.92 -0.54 -14.90
C ALA A 36 16.76 0.42 -13.72
N GLY A 37 17.54 1.51 -13.72
CA GLY A 37 17.52 2.53 -12.68
C GLY A 37 18.34 2.21 -11.42
N ARG A 38 18.96 1.02 -11.32
CA ARG A 38 19.84 0.64 -10.20
C ARG A 38 21.31 0.84 -10.56
N PRO A 39 22.22 0.95 -9.57
CA PRO A 39 23.64 0.94 -9.83
C PRO A 39 24.12 -0.46 -10.24
N LEU A 40 25.14 -0.51 -11.10
CA LEU A 40 25.79 -1.74 -11.54
C LEU A 40 27.31 -1.63 -11.40
N LEU A 41 27.91 -2.58 -10.69
CA LEU A 41 29.36 -2.77 -10.66
C LEU A 41 29.79 -3.69 -11.81
N LEU A 42 30.69 -3.20 -12.65
CA LEU A 42 31.27 -3.94 -13.77
C LEU A 42 32.79 -4.01 -13.59
N GLY A 43 33.36 -5.19 -13.70
CA GLY A 43 34.77 -5.39 -13.41
C GLY A 43 35.51 -6.24 -14.40
N CYS A 44 36.82 -6.01 -14.53
CA CYS A 44 37.75 -6.82 -15.27
C CYS A 44 38.97 -7.11 -14.40
N ASN A 45 39.45 -8.34 -14.46
CA ASN A 45 40.70 -8.79 -13.83
C ASN A 45 41.70 -9.23 -14.87
N ILE A 46 42.94 -8.78 -14.71
CA ILE A 46 44.05 -9.22 -15.59
C ILE A 46 44.99 -10.13 -14.80
N THR A 47 45.47 -11.18 -15.46
CA THR A 47 46.54 -12.02 -14.92
C THR A 47 47.89 -11.40 -15.27
N THR A 48 48.67 -11.00 -14.25
CA THR A 48 50.00 -10.43 -14.37
C THR A 48 51.07 -11.44 -13.93
N GLU A 49 52.24 -11.38 -14.54
CA GLU A 49 53.43 -12.16 -14.15
C GLU A 49 54.43 -11.26 -13.40
N PRO A 50 55.39 -11.84 -12.67
CA PRO A 50 56.43 -11.04 -12.03
C PRO A 50 57.19 -10.17 -13.06
N GLY A 51 57.19 -8.84 -12.81
CA GLY A 51 57.77 -7.87 -13.75
C GLY A 51 56.77 -7.14 -14.64
N ASP A 52 55.51 -7.60 -14.72
CA ASP A 52 54.48 -6.90 -15.45
C ASP A 52 54.02 -5.65 -14.63
N MET A 53 53.89 -4.52 -15.30
CA MET A 53 53.37 -3.28 -14.71
C MET A 53 52.23 -2.73 -15.56
N VAL A 54 51.03 -2.64 -14.96
CA VAL A 54 49.91 -1.94 -15.55
C VAL A 54 50.09 -0.45 -15.28
N TYR A 55 50.13 0.40 -16.30
CA TYR A 55 50.32 1.82 -16.16
C TYR A 55 49.06 2.65 -16.55
N GLN A 56 48.22 2.12 -17.46
CA GLN A 56 46.97 2.77 -17.84
C GLN A 56 45.84 1.75 -17.99
N VAL A 57 44.60 2.16 -17.60
CA VAL A 57 43.39 1.40 -17.84
C VAL A 57 42.34 2.30 -18.50
N ARG A 58 41.70 1.75 -19.54
CA ARG A 58 40.68 2.42 -20.33
C ARG A 58 39.43 1.55 -20.42
N TRP A 59 38.26 2.16 -20.28
CA TRP A 59 36.97 1.53 -20.49
C TRP A 59 36.29 2.14 -21.70
N LEU A 60 35.86 1.33 -22.65
CA LEU A 60 35.13 1.74 -23.83
C LEU A 60 33.72 1.14 -23.81
N ASN A 61 32.73 1.89 -24.25
CA ASN A 61 31.36 1.39 -24.40
C ASN A 61 31.21 0.53 -25.66
N LYS A 62 30.01 -0.02 -25.90
CA LYS A 62 29.65 -0.84 -27.07
C LYS A 62 29.84 -0.13 -28.43
N HIS A 63 30.03 1.17 -28.47
CA HIS A 63 30.30 1.98 -29.63
C HIS A 63 31.79 2.39 -29.73
N HIS A 64 32.66 1.74 -28.93
CA HIS A 64 34.09 2.05 -28.81
C HIS A 64 34.40 3.48 -28.35
N LYS A 65 33.43 4.18 -27.75
CA LYS A 65 33.63 5.49 -27.14
C LYS A 65 34.23 5.32 -25.74
N LEU A 66 35.26 6.12 -25.44
CA LEU A 66 35.87 6.20 -24.10
C LEU A 66 34.85 6.68 -23.06
N ILE A 67 34.69 5.95 -21.96
CA ILE A 67 33.79 6.28 -20.85
C ILE A 67 34.54 6.48 -19.53
N LEU A 68 35.72 5.87 -19.38
CA LEU A 68 36.62 6.06 -18.25
C LEU A 68 38.05 5.75 -18.64
N ALA A 69 39.01 6.55 -18.19
CA ALA A 69 40.43 6.28 -18.31
C ALA A 69 41.17 6.80 -17.06
N TYR A 70 42.14 6.02 -16.62
CA TYR A 70 43.03 6.42 -15.52
C TYR A 70 44.40 5.82 -15.65
N GLU A 71 45.39 6.50 -15.08
CA GLU A 71 46.74 6.00 -14.88
C GLU A 71 46.85 5.29 -13.54
N GLN A 72 47.49 4.12 -13.56
CA GLN A 72 47.68 3.31 -12.36
C GLN A 72 48.80 3.88 -11.49
N GLY A 73 48.55 4.00 -10.19
CA GLY A 73 49.49 4.53 -9.19
C GLY A 73 49.02 4.29 -7.77
N ALA A 74 49.76 4.77 -6.79
CA ALA A 74 49.35 4.70 -5.39
C ALA A 74 47.99 5.43 -5.17
N SER A 75 47.74 6.47 -5.99
CA SER A 75 46.45 7.12 -6.13
C SER A 75 46.17 7.23 -7.62
N PRO A 76 45.13 6.58 -8.17
CA PRO A 76 44.87 6.59 -9.60
C PRO A 76 44.54 8.01 -10.09
N HIS A 77 45.21 8.43 -11.15
CA HIS A 77 44.94 9.70 -11.79
C HIS A 77 43.92 9.52 -12.93
N ILE A 78 42.67 9.95 -12.70
CA ILE A 78 41.58 9.85 -13.69
C ILE A 78 41.75 10.94 -14.73
N SER A 79 41.99 10.53 -15.99
CA SER A 79 42.14 11.42 -17.15
C SER A 79 40.81 11.65 -17.89
N HIS A 80 39.86 10.71 -17.79
CA HIS A 80 38.52 10.81 -18.39
C HIS A 80 37.50 10.01 -17.57
N GLN A 81 36.30 10.57 -17.39
CA GLN A 81 35.19 9.90 -16.72
C GLN A 81 33.85 10.49 -17.16
N ASP A 82 32.98 9.66 -17.73
CA ASP A 82 31.59 10.02 -18.03
C ASP A 82 30.77 10.20 -16.74
N GLN A 83 29.76 11.07 -16.74
CA GLN A 83 28.97 11.45 -15.54
C GLN A 83 28.25 10.26 -14.85
N ASN A 84 27.85 9.25 -15.61
CA ASN A 84 27.13 8.07 -15.09
C ASN A 84 28.06 6.92 -14.69
N VAL A 85 29.37 7.09 -14.82
CA VAL A 85 30.38 6.04 -14.56
C VAL A 85 31.35 6.53 -13.51
N GLN A 86 31.65 5.71 -12.50
CA GLN A 86 32.60 6.01 -11.43
C GLN A 86 33.63 4.89 -11.32
N LEU A 87 34.91 5.26 -11.15
CA LEU A 87 35.95 4.30 -10.79
C LEU A 87 35.72 3.86 -9.35
N THR A 88 35.55 2.56 -9.11
CA THR A 88 35.23 2.00 -7.79
C THR A 88 36.45 1.29 -7.18
N VAL A 89 37.16 0.51 -7.98
CA VAL A 89 38.36 -0.22 -7.54
C VAL A 89 39.41 -0.15 -8.65
N SER A 90 40.63 0.23 -8.28
CA SER A 90 41.80 0.18 -9.14
C SER A 90 42.92 -0.53 -8.41
N HIS A 91 43.14 -1.80 -8.70
CA HIS A 91 44.29 -2.58 -8.26
C HIS A 91 45.23 -2.83 -9.46
N HIS A 92 46.48 -3.23 -9.19
CA HIS A 92 47.45 -3.52 -10.24
C HIS A 92 47.00 -4.63 -11.23
N ASN A 93 46.04 -5.45 -10.82
CA ASN A 93 45.50 -6.55 -11.63
C ASN A 93 43.97 -6.52 -11.80
N ALA A 94 43.30 -5.44 -11.40
CA ALA A 94 41.85 -5.34 -11.45
C ALA A 94 41.35 -3.89 -11.64
N SER A 95 40.29 -3.72 -12.42
CA SER A 95 39.59 -2.46 -12.59
C SER A 95 38.08 -2.69 -12.50
N TYR A 96 37.45 -1.97 -11.61
CA TYR A 96 36.00 -2.02 -11.42
C TYR A 96 35.40 -0.60 -11.56
N ILE A 97 34.37 -0.50 -12.36
CA ILE A 97 33.60 0.73 -12.55
C ILE A 97 32.15 0.52 -12.09
N THR A 98 31.56 1.56 -11.54
CA THR A 98 30.14 1.57 -11.15
C THR A 98 29.37 2.51 -12.06
N PHE A 99 28.38 1.97 -12.78
CA PHE A 99 27.31 2.78 -13.34
C PHE A 99 26.40 3.22 -12.20
N THR A 100 26.23 4.51 -12.00
CA THR A 100 25.42 5.04 -10.90
C THR A 100 23.93 4.74 -11.07
N LYS A 101 23.47 4.72 -12.33
CA LYS A 101 22.09 4.42 -12.70
C LYS A 101 22.03 3.86 -14.12
N VAL A 102 21.86 2.54 -14.26
CA VAL A 102 21.79 1.92 -15.59
C VAL A 102 20.46 2.19 -16.28
N GLN A 103 20.51 2.45 -17.59
CA GLN A 103 19.37 2.68 -18.48
C GLN A 103 19.32 1.59 -19.55
N ALA A 104 18.17 1.41 -20.20
CA ALA A 104 18.01 0.42 -21.27
C ALA A 104 19.08 0.55 -22.39
N ALA A 105 19.50 1.79 -22.65
CA ALA A 105 20.53 2.10 -23.65
C ALA A 105 21.92 1.60 -23.26
N ASP A 106 22.21 1.39 -21.98
CA ASP A 106 23.51 0.95 -21.48
C ASP A 106 23.73 -0.57 -21.65
N SER A 107 22.68 -1.33 -21.98
CA SER A 107 22.80 -2.76 -22.27
C SER A 107 23.77 -3.02 -23.40
N GLY A 108 24.70 -3.95 -23.20
CA GLY A 108 25.70 -4.32 -24.18
C GLY A 108 27.02 -4.73 -23.58
N CYS A 109 28.06 -4.75 -24.43
CA CYS A 109 29.41 -5.17 -24.05
C CYS A 109 30.37 -3.98 -24.00
N TYR A 110 31.21 -3.96 -22.99
CA TYR A 110 32.16 -2.91 -22.67
C TYR A 110 33.58 -3.50 -22.73
N HIS A 111 34.49 -2.78 -23.37
CA HIS A 111 35.87 -3.17 -23.43
C HIS A 111 36.64 -2.58 -22.25
N CYS A 112 37.29 -3.41 -21.46
CA CYS A 112 38.28 -2.99 -20.48
C CYS A 112 39.70 -3.27 -21.09
N ILE A 113 40.49 -2.23 -21.17
CA ILE A 113 41.79 -2.24 -21.83
C ILE A 113 42.86 -1.89 -20.81
N PHE A 114 43.81 -2.77 -20.62
CA PHE A 114 44.96 -2.59 -19.74
C PHE A 114 46.23 -2.44 -20.61
N ASP A 115 46.92 -1.33 -20.42
CA ASP A 115 48.23 -1.12 -21.03
C ASP A 115 49.32 -1.63 -20.04
N VAL A 116 50.02 -2.69 -20.42
CA VAL A 116 50.91 -3.44 -19.55
C VAL A 116 52.34 -3.45 -20.14
N TYR A 117 53.30 -3.02 -19.35
CA TYR A 117 54.72 -3.15 -19.71
C TYR A 117 55.27 -4.47 -19.18
N PRO A 118 56.07 -5.25 -19.98
CA PRO A 118 56.46 -5.02 -21.39
C PRO A 118 55.46 -5.67 -22.40
N LYS A 119 54.35 -6.24 -21.95
CA LYS A 119 53.45 -7.09 -22.77
C LYS A 119 52.54 -6.34 -23.74
N GLY A 120 52.47 -5.02 -23.62
CA GLY A 120 51.59 -4.20 -24.41
C GLY A 120 50.13 -4.25 -23.94
N THR A 121 49.23 -3.87 -24.84
CA THR A 121 47.78 -3.74 -24.54
C THR A 121 47.11 -5.12 -24.41
N GLN A 122 46.41 -5.32 -23.30
CA GLN A 122 45.56 -6.47 -23.01
C GLN A 122 44.11 -6.02 -22.88
N GLN A 123 43.14 -6.79 -23.42
CA GLN A 123 41.74 -6.37 -23.37
C GLN A 123 40.82 -7.51 -22.95
N GLY A 124 39.73 -7.15 -22.28
CA GLY A 124 38.61 -8.01 -21.94
C GLY A 124 37.30 -7.40 -22.40
N LEU A 125 36.26 -8.24 -22.47
CA LEU A 125 34.92 -7.85 -22.87
C LEU A 125 33.93 -8.20 -21.76
N ALA A 126 33.45 -7.17 -21.03
CA ALA A 126 32.45 -7.30 -19.97
C ALA A 126 31.08 -6.95 -20.51
N CYS A 127 30.14 -7.90 -20.45
CA CYS A 127 28.82 -7.72 -21.04
C CYS A 127 27.72 -7.77 -19.97
N PHE A 128 26.70 -6.91 -20.10
CA PHE A 128 25.50 -6.98 -19.28
C PHE A 128 24.25 -6.66 -20.07
N ASN A 129 23.14 -7.25 -19.60
CA ASN A 129 21.79 -6.98 -20.10
C ASN A 129 20.97 -6.31 -19.02
N ILE A 130 20.12 -5.37 -19.43
CA ILE A 130 19.21 -4.69 -18.51
C ILE A 130 17.84 -5.32 -18.60
N ILE A 131 17.30 -5.68 -17.43
CA ILE A 131 15.96 -6.19 -17.25
C ILE A 131 15.09 -5.14 -16.56
N GLY A 132 13.82 -5.11 -16.91
CA GLY A 132 12.85 -4.27 -16.23
C GLY A 132 12.37 -4.89 -14.93
N LYS A 133 11.82 -4.03 -14.05
CA LYS A 133 11.17 -4.40 -12.81
C LYS A 133 9.73 -3.91 -12.79
N VAL A 134 8.84 -4.72 -12.22
CA VAL A 134 7.47 -4.29 -11.92
C VAL A 134 7.46 -3.55 -10.59
N HIS A 135 6.86 -2.38 -10.59
CA HIS A 135 6.59 -1.58 -9.41
C HIS A 135 5.08 -1.54 -9.16
N PHE A 136 4.69 -1.34 -7.91
CA PHE A 136 3.30 -1.25 -7.48
C PHE A 136 3.18 -0.35 -6.24
N ASP A 137 1.96 0.15 -5.97
CA ASP A 137 1.71 1.09 -4.86
C ASP A 137 1.79 0.47 -3.45
N GLY A 138 1.98 -0.85 -3.34
CA GLY A 138 1.93 -1.58 -2.07
C GLY A 138 0.53 -2.10 -1.75
N ASN A 139 0.38 -2.73 -0.58
CA ASN A 139 -0.91 -3.22 -0.11
C ASN A 139 -1.85 -2.04 0.19
N LYS A 140 -3.13 -2.21 -0.10
CA LYS A 140 -4.15 -1.18 0.08
C LYS A 140 -5.27 -1.64 1.01
N THR A 141 -5.83 -0.67 1.71
CA THR A 141 -7.08 -0.84 2.46
C THR A 141 -8.16 0.00 1.79
N ALA A 142 -9.31 -0.59 1.53
CA ALA A 142 -10.45 0.09 0.93
C ALA A 142 -11.68 0.00 1.83
N ILE A 143 -12.55 1.00 1.74
CA ILE A 143 -13.84 1.03 2.45
C ILE A 143 -14.90 0.41 1.55
N SER A 144 -15.67 -0.53 2.08
CA SER A 144 -16.78 -1.17 1.38
C SER A 144 -17.76 -0.14 0.79
N GLY A 145 -18.18 -0.36 -0.44
CA GLY A 145 -19.03 0.55 -1.22
C GLY A 145 -18.30 1.72 -1.87
N LYS A 146 -17.01 1.94 -1.58
CA LYS A 146 -16.20 2.99 -2.21
C LYS A 146 -15.35 2.41 -3.33
N PRO A 147 -14.96 3.21 -4.35
CA PRO A 147 -14.04 2.77 -5.37
C PRO A 147 -12.61 2.69 -4.82
N THR A 148 -11.81 1.77 -5.38
CA THR A 148 -10.37 1.70 -5.14
C THR A 148 -9.64 1.36 -6.43
N THR A 149 -8.41 1.87 -6.56
CA THR A 149 -7.55 1.62 -7.72
C THR A 149 -6.25 0.99 -7.27
N LEU A 150 -5.86 -0.10 -7.89
CA LEU A 150 -4.57 -0.76 -7.74
C LEU A 150 -3.72 -0.42 -8.96
N SER A 151 -2.49 0.05 -8.75
CA SER A 151 -1.61 0.51 -9.82
C SER A 151 -0.32 -0.30 -9.85
N CYS A 152 0.11 -0.64 -11.07
CA CYS A 152 1.39 -1.26 -11.34
C CYS A 152 2.04 -0.62 -12.56
N TRP A 153 3.37 -0.54 -12.55
CA TRP A 153 4.11 -0.07 -13.72
C TRP A 153 5.42 -0.83 -13.92
N TYR A 154 5.82 -0.92 -15.18
CA TYR A 154 7.06 -1.58 -15.57
C TYR A 154 8.13 -0.54 -15.89
N SER A 155 9.34 -0.70 -15.34
CA SER A 155 10.42 0.28 -15.49
C SER A 155 10.91 0.46 -16.94
N LEU A 156 10.57 -0.46 -17.85
CA LEU A 156 10.87 -0.40 -19.29
C LEU A 156 9.57 -0.49 -20.11
N PRO A 157 8.72 0.55 -20.12
CA PRO A 157 7.37 0.48 -20.68
C PRO A 157 7.32 0.07 -22.17
N GLY A 158 8.32 0.47 -22.97
CA GLY A 158 8.39 0.11 -24.39
C GLY A 158 8.63 -1.39 -24.69
N ARG A 159 8.93 -2.19 -23.66
CA ARG A 159 9.10 -3.63 -23.80
C ARG A 159 7.83 -4.43 -23.50
N VAL A 160 6.79 -3.79 -22.96
CA VAL A 160 5.53 -4.45 -22.58
C VAL A 160 4.68 -4.72 -23.81
N ARG A 161 4.24 -5.97 -23.97
CA ARG A 161 3.36 -6.43 -25.06
C ARG A 161 1.95 -6.71 -24.57
N GLN A 162 1.80 -7.17 -23.32
CA GLN A 162 0.53 -7.48 -22.70
C GLN A 162 0.62 -7.29 -21.20
N VAL A 163 -0.49 -6.91 -20.58
CA VAL A 163 -0.68 -6.89 -19.14
C VAL A 163 -1.89 -7.73 -18.79
N LEU A 164 -1.74 -8.55 -17.76
CA LEU A 164 -2.79 -9.41 -17.23
C LEU A 164 -3.00 -9.10 -15.75
N TRP A 165 -4.25 -8.97 -15.31
CA TRP A 165 -4.60 -8.87 -13.91
C TRP A 165 -5.24 -10.17 -13.43
N ARG A 166 -4.73 -10.70 -12.31
CA ARG A 166 -5.26 -11.90 -11.65
C ARG A 166 -5.67 -11.57 -10.23
N LYS A 167 -6.76 -12.17 -9.77
CA LYS A 167 -7.22 -12.14 -8.38
C LYS A 167 -6.96 -13.51 -7.76
N THR A 168 -6.26 -13.55 -6.64
CA THR A 168 -6.02 -14.76 -5.84
C THR A 168 -6.75 -14.61 -4.51
N ALA A 169 -7.78 -15.42 -4.30
CA ALA A 169 -8.54 -15.46 -3.07
C ALA A 169 -7.70 -16.03 -1.92
N GLU A 170 -8.12 -15.81 -0.68
CA GLU A 170 -7.43 -16.32 0.52
C GLU A 170 -7.24 -17.84 0.49
N GLN A 171 -8.19 -18.57 -0.11
CA GLN A 171 -8.15 -20.03 -0.27
C GLN A 171 -7.15 -20.50 -1.34
N GLY A 172 -6.49 -19.58 -2.04
CA GLY A 172 -5.48 -19.86 -3.06
C GLY A 172 -6.01 -19.94 -4.49
N ASP A 173 -7.32 -19.87 -4.71
CA ASP A 173 -7.93 -19.89 -6.03
C ASP A 173 -7.59 -18.62 -6.80
N THR A 174 -6.99 -18.79 -7.99
CA THR A 174 -6.58 -17.68 -8.84
C THR A 174 -7.48 -17.58 -10.07
N THR A 175 -8.06 -16.39 -10.27
CA THR A 175 -8.91 -16.07 -11.41
C THR A 175 -8.37 -14.89 -12.19
N THR A 176 -8.50 -14.93 -13.52
CA THR A 176 -8.17 -13.79 -14.37
C THR A 176 -9.26 -12.73 -14.26
N VAL A 177 -8.85 -11.48 -14.01
CA VAL A 177 -9.76 -10.33 -13.95
C VAL A 177 -9.94 -9.72 -15.34
N GLY A 178 -8.85 -9.53 -16.05
CA GLY A 178 -8.85 -8.98 -17.40
C GLY A 178 -7.44 -8.74 -17.93
N SER A 179 -7.37 -8.31 -19.18
CA SER A 179 -6.09 -8.09 -19.87
C SER A 179 -6.17 -6.94 -20.87
N VAL A 180 -4.99 -6.36 -21.12
CA VAL A 180 -4.75 -5.36 -22.15
C VAL A 180 -3.51 -5.78 -22.95
N ALA A 181 -3.57 -5.77 -24.28
CA ALA A 181 -2.42 -6.09 -25.13
C ALA A 181 -2.27 -5.07 -26.27
N GLU A 182 -1.11 -5.13 -26.94
CA GLU A 182 -0.85 -4.33 -28.14
C GLU A 182 -1.98 -4.51 -29.18
N GLY A 183 -2.23 -3.48 -29.99
CA GLY A 183 -3.30 -3.53 -30.99
C GLY A 183 -4.71 -3.27 -30.42
N ASN A 184 -4.82 -2.62 -29.25
CA ASN A 184 -6.10 -2.31 -28.59
C ASN A 184 -6.91 -3.55 -28.13
N HIS A 185 -6.25 -4.68 -27.93
CA HIS A 185 -6.90 -5.84 -27.33
C HIS A 185 -7.17 -5.57 -25.86
N TYR A 186 -8.45 -5.43 -25.51
CA TYR A 186 -8.93 -5.15 -24.16
C TYR A 186 -10.01 -6.16 -23.79
N LYS A 187 -9.84 -6.86 -22.68
CA LYS A 187 -10.79 -7.85 -22.18
C LYS A 187 -10.94 -7.74 -20.67
N ILE A 188 -12.18 -7.74 -20.20
CA ILE A 188 -12.56 -8.02 -18.81
C ILE A 188 -13.35 -9.32 -18.82
N GLU A 189 -13.03 -10.24 -17.90
CA GLU A 189 -13.76 -11.50 -17.78
C GLU A 189 -15.20 -11.27 -17.33
N GLU A 190 -16.15 -12.13 -17.78
CA GLU A 190 -17.59 -11.93 -17.61
C GLU A 190 -18.00 -11.66 -16.16
N GLN A 191 -17.42 -12.40 -15.21
CA GLN A 191 -17.74 -12.28 -13.79
C GLN A 191 -17.33 -10.92 -13.16
N PHE A 192 -16.45 -10.16 -13.80
CA PHE A 192 -15.99 -8.85 -13.34
C PHE A 192 -16.56 -7.68 -14.14
N LYS A 193 -17.32 -7.96 -15.22
CA LYS A 193 -17.95 -6.93 -16.04
C LYS A 193 -18.89 -6.04 -15.21
N GLY A 194 -18.76 -4.72 -15.40
CA GLY A 194 -19.52 -3.73 -14.65
C GLY A 194 -18.96 -3.41 -13.27
N GLN A 195 -18.22 -4.33 -12.64
CA GLN A 195 -17.62 -4.15 -11.30
C GLN A 195 -16.25 -3.49 -11.36
N VAL A 196 -15.42 -3.83 -12.35
CA VAL A 196 -14.08 -3.30 -12.52
C VAL A 196 -13.91 -2.51 -13.81
N SER A 197 -12.83 -1.73 -13.87
CA SER A 197 -12.30 -1.14 -15.09
C SER A 197 -10.78 -1.24 -15.09
N LEU A 198 -10.21 -1.42 -16.30
CA LEU A 198 -8.76 -1.45 -16.51
C LEU A 198 -8.33 -0.24 -17.33
N SER A 199 -7.14 0.30 -17.03
CA SER A 199 -6.49 1.26 -17.92
C SER A 199 -6.09 0.58 -19.24
N ARG A 200 -6.02 1.35 -20.32
CA ARG A 200 -5.62 0.84 -21.65
C ARG A 200 -4.12 1.01 -21.93
N THR A 201 -3.36 1.51 -20.96
CA THR A 201 -1.92 1.73 -21.08
C THR A 201 -1.16 0.48 -20.67
N LEU A 202 -0.13 0.11 -21.45
CA LEU A 202 0.65 -1.11 -21.22
C LEU A 202 1.76 -0.92 -20.18
N GLY A 203 2.49 0.20 -20.23
CA GLY A 203 3.63 0.42 -19.34
C GLY A 203 3.26 0.79 -17.91
N HIS A 204 2.07 1.35 -17.72
CA HIS A 204 1.45 1.70 -16.44
C HIS A 204 0.00 1.23 -16.48
N THR A 205 -0.37 0.30 -15.63
CA THR A 205 -1.69 -0.32 -15.61
C THR A 205 -2.40 -0.06 -14.30
N GLU A 206 -3.70 0.18 -14.38
CA GLU A 206 -4.58 0.44 -13.24
C GLU A 206 -5.80 -0.48 -13.32
N LEU A 207 -6.06 -1.16 -12.21
CA LEU A 207 -7.29 -1.91 -11.97
C LEU A 207 -8.12 -1.12 -10.97
N THR A 208 -9.27 -0.59 -11.40
CA THR A 208 -10.22 0.10 -10.53
C THR A 208 -11.40 -0.80 -10.23
N ILE A 209 -11.67 -1.06 -8.95
CA ILE A 209 -12.88 -1.71 -8.43
C ILE A 209 -13.85 -0.58 -8.07
N LYS A 210 -15.02 -0.53 -8.72
CA LYS A 210 -15.94 0.63 -8.65
C LYS A 210 -16.66 0.76 -7.31
N ALA A 211 -17.06 -0.37 -6.73
CA ALA A 211 -17.71 -0.43 -5.42
C ALA A 211 -17.22 -1.70 -4.71
N VAL A 212 -16.22 -1.52 -3.85
CA VAL A 212 -15.54 -2.62 -3.16
C VAL A 212 -16.49 -3.36 -2.23
N ARG A 213 -16.44 -4.68 -2.24
CA ARG A 213 -17.19 -5.58 -1.36
C ARG A 213 -16.23 -6.42 -0.52
N THR A 214 -16.70 -7.06 0.54
CA THR A 214 -15.90 -7.96 1.37
C THR A 214 -15.29 -9.12 0.55
N GLU A 215 -16.01 -9.62 -0.46
CA GLU A 215 -15.55 -10.65 -1.40
C GLU A 215 -14.42 -10.19 -2.36
N ASP A 216 -14.16 -8.89 -2.43
CA ASP A 216 -13.04 -8.32 -3.20
C ASP A 216 -11.74 -8.31 -2.41
N GLU A 217 -11.77 -8.64 -1.12
CA GLU A 217 -10.58 -8.85 -0.31
C GLU A 217 -9.79 -10.04 -0.85
N ALA A 218 -8.63 -9.74 -1.41
CA ALA A 218 -7.79 -10.71 -2.12
C ALA A 218 -6.43 -10.09 -2.42
N CYS A 219 -5.50 -10.92 -2.89
CA CYS A 219 -4.28 -10.43 -3.51
C CYS A 219 -4.44 -10.37 -5.03
N TYR A 220 -4.05 -9.23 -5.59
CA TYR A 220 -4.13 -8.95 -7.02
C TYR A 220 -2.74 -8.91 -7.62
N THR A 221 -2.51 -9.70 -8.66
CA THR A 221 -1.23 -9.78 -9.37
C THR A 221 -1.37 -9.10 -10.72
N CYS A 222 -0.52 -8.10 -10.97
CA CYS A 222 -0.31 -7.53 -12.29
C CYS A 222 0.86 -8.25 -12.96
N GLU A 223 0.61 -8.89 -14.10
CA GLU A 223 1.56 -9.69 -14.84
C GLU A 223 1.83 -9.01 -16.18
N PHE A 224 3.09 -8.60 -16.39
CA PHE A 224 3.57 -7.96 -17.60
C PHE A 224 4.29 -8.98 -18.47
N HIS A 225 3.76 -9.23 -19.66
CA HIS A 225 4.42 -9.99 -20.70
C HIS A 225 5.27 -9.04 -21.54
N THR A 226 6.58 -9.22 -21.46
CA THR A 226 7.55 -8.29 -22.01
C THR A 226 8.51 -8.98 -22.98
N TYR A 227 9.07 -8.21 -23.93
CA TYR A 227 10.11 -8.70 -24.81
C TYR A 227 11.35 -7.80 -24.73
N PRO A 228 12.56 -8.33 -24.56
CA PRO A 228 12.93 -9.75 -24.43
C PRO A 228 12.91 -10.27 -22.98
N ASP A 229 12.45 -9.49 -21.97
CA ASP A 229 12.66 -9.79 -20.54
C ASP A 229 11.76 -10.94 -20.03
N GLY A 230 10.80 -11.43 -20.83
CA GLY A 230 9.84 -12.47 -20.47
C GLY A 230 8.73 -11.93 -19.57
N THR A 231 8.09 -12.81 -18.81
CA THR A 231 7.00 -12.45 -17.90
C THR A 231 7.54 -11.92 -16.58
N ARG A 232 7.01 -10.78 -16.14
CA ARG A 232 7.32 -10.12 -14.87
C ARG A 232 6.03 -9.78 -14.14
N ALA A 233 5.98 -10.00 -12.83
CA ALA A 233 4.77 -9.78 -12.04
C ALA A 233 5.07 -9.11 -10.71
N ALA A 234 4.05 -8.43 -10.17
CA ALA A 234 4.02 -7.97 -8.78
C ALA A 234 2.63 -8.22 -8.21
N THR A 235 2.57 -8.45 -6.91
CA THR A 235 1.32 -8.73 -6.20
C THR A 235 1.08 -7.68 -5.12
N THR A 236 -0.15 -7.15 -5.08
CA THR A 236 -0.65 -6.24 -4.06
C THR A 236 -1.88 -6.85 -3.41
N CYS A 237 -1.99 -6.79 -2.10
CA CYS A 237 -3.16 -7.30 -1.40
C CYS A 237 -4.09 -6.15 -1.00
N LEU A 238 -5.39 -6.36 -1.20
CA LEU A 238 -6.47 -5.46 -0.85
C LEU A 238 -7.18 -5.97 0.39
N SER A 239 -7.18 -5.17 1.47
CA SER A 239 -7.99 -5.40 2.66
C SER A 239 -9.26 -4.54 2.59
N VAL A 240 -10.39 -5.10 3.00
CA VAL A 240 -11.68 -4.40 2.91
C VAL A 240 -12.22 -4.09 4.29
N TYR A 241 -12.44 -2.81 4.57
CA TYR A 241 -13.06 -2.34 5.79
C TYR A 241 -14.54 -2.06 5.56
N VAL A 242 -15.38 -2.55 6.47
CA VAL A 242 -16.78 -2.15 6.59
C VAL A 242 -16.90 -1.23 7.79
N LEU A 243 -17.22 0.04 7.53
CA LEU A 243 -17.33 1.05 8.60
C LEU A 243 -18.53 0.74 9.50
N PRO A 244 -18.39 0.90 10.83
CA PRO A 244 -19.46 0.65 11.78
C PRO A 244 -20.62 1.65 11.60
N LYS A 245 -21.84 1.12 11.74
CA LYS A 245 -23.06 1.89 11.94
C LYS A 245 -23.60 1.54 13.32
N PRO A 246 -23.20 2.29 14.36
CA PRO A 246 -23.60 1.93 15.71
C PRO A 246 -25.06 2.26 15.96
N GLU A 247 -25.71 1.38 16.72
CA GLU A 247 -27.08 1.54 17.23
C GLU A 247 -27.05 1.46 18.74
N VAL A 248 -27.81 2.33 19.40
CA VAL A 248 -27.92 2.35 20.86
C VAL A 248 -29.37 2.13 21.23
N SER A 249 -29.58 1.20 22.16
CA SER A 249 -30.91 0.91 22.75
C SER A 249 -30.80 0.87 24.25
N GLN A 250 -31.93 1.11 24.93
CA GLN A 250 -31.99 0.98 26.37
C GLN A 250 -33.34 0.40 26.80
N VAL A 251 -33.31 -0.40 27.86
CA VAL A 251 -34.50 -0.97 28.47
C VAL A 251 -34.41 -0.76 30.00
N THR A 252 -35.42 -0.17 30.59
CA THR A 252 -35.48 0.02 32.05
C THR A 252 -36.42 -1.02 32.66
N SER A 253 -35.90 -1.78 33.63
CA SER A 253 -36.69 -2.74 34.37
C SER A 253 -37.59 -2.06 35.44
N PRO A 254 -38.65 -2.74 35.92
CA PRO A 254 -39.48 -2.24 37.02
C PRO A 254 -38.72 -1.97 38.33
N SER A 255 -37.52 -2.60 38.49
CA SER A 255 -36.64 -2.37 39.64
C SER A 255 -35.80 -1.06 39.51
N GLY A 256 -35.97 -0.29 38.46
CA GLY A 256 -35.23 0.95 38.26
C GLY A 256 -33.79 0.72 37.71
N ILE A 257 -33.47 -0.45 37.22
CA ILE A 257 -32.18 -0.73 36.56
C ILE A 257 -32.38 -0.55 35.04
N THR A 258 -31.52 0.26 34.44
CA THR A 258 -31.46 0.44 32.98
C THR A 258 -30.31 -0.36 32.41
N GLU A 259 -30.62 -1.14 31.41
CA GLU A 259 -29.66 -1.85 30.53
C GLU A 259 -29.54 -1.06 29.24
N ALA A 260 -28.34 -0.52 28.97
CA ALA A 260 -28.01 0.15 27.72
C ALA A 260 -27.15 -0.73 26.87
N ASN A 261 -27.56 -0.95 25.63
CA ASN A 261 -26.85 -1.75 24.64
C ASN A 261 -26.35 -0.85 23.51
N CYS A 262 -25.07 -0.94 23.21
CA CYS A 262 -24.45 -0.31 22.05
C CYS A 262 -23.95 -1.41 21.12
N THR A 263 -24.48 -1.44 19.92
CA THR A 263 -24.18 -2.48 18.93
C THR A 263 -23.58 -1.85 17.68
N ALA A 264 -22.52 -2.44 17.16
CA ALA A 264 -21.88 -2.00 15.92
C ALA A 264 -21.53 -3.21 15.05
N LYS A 265 -21.97 -3.19 13.78
CA LYS A 265 -21.58 -4.15 12.75
C LYS A 265 -20.46 -3.53 11.92
N SER A 266 -19.30 -4.19 11.85
CA SER A 266 -18.11 -3.68 11.14
C SER A 266 -17.13 -4.78 10.71
N ARG A 267 -16.12 -4.40 9.91
CA ARG A 267 -14.96 -5.21 9.58
C ARG A 267 -13.72 -4.30 9.47
N PRO A 268 -12.62 -4.59 10.21
CA PRO A 268 -12.58 -5.52 11.34
C PRO A 268 -13.58 -5.16 12.44
N ALA A 269 -13.66 -5.97 13.48
CA ALA A 269 -14.54 -5.74 14.63
C ALA A 269 -14.25 -4.36 15.25
N ALA A 270 -15.31 -3.60 15.58
CA ALA A 270 -15.17 -2.32 16.26
C ALA A 270 -14.90 -2.54 17.75
N GLU A 271 -14.18 -1.59 18.36
CA GLU A 271 -14.02 -1.50 19.80
C GLU A 271 -15.05 -0.52 20.35
N ILE A 272 -15.85 -0.98 21.33
CA ILE A 272 -16.90 -0.18 21.93
C ILE A 272 -16.53 0.16 23.37
N MET A 273 -16.53 1.44 23.71
CA MET A 273 -16.29 1.96 25.04
C MET A 273 -17.46 2.83 25.50
N TRP A 274 -17.65 2.95 26.82
CA TRP A 274 -18.65 3.83 27.40
C TRP A 274 -18.00 5.03 28.08
N ASN A 275 -18.50 6.21 27.76
CA ASN A 275 -18.17 7.41 28.51
C ASN A 275 -19.36 7.73 29.42
N VAL A 276 -19.15 7.51 30.70
CA VAL A 276 -20.16 7.76 31.75
C VAL A 276 -19.93 9.11 32.47
N GLY A 277 -18.89 9.86 32.07
CA GLY A 277 -18.53 11.13 32.69
C GLY A 277 -18.24 10.98 34.18
N SER A 278 -18.87 11.84 35.03
CA SER A 278 -18.80 11.77 36.49
C SER A 278 -19.93 10.95 37.09
N ASP A 279 -20.67 10.17 36.29
CA ASP A 279 -21.82 9.40 36.74
C ASP A 279 -21.38 8.14 37.49
N ASN A 280 -21.73 8.03 38.76
CA ASN A 280 -21.40 6.91 39.65
C ASN A 280 -22.57 5.91 39.79
N ARG A 281 -23.62 6.02 38.97
CA ARG A 281 -24.79 5.14 39.01
C ARG A 281 -24.58 3.81 38.30
N THR A 282 -23.41 3.57 37.70
CA THR A 282 -23.09 2.31 37.01
C THR A 282 -23.01 1.14 38.00
N LEU A 283 -23.61 0.00 37.62
CA LEU A 283 -23.73 -1.20 38.45
C LEU A 283 -22.62 -2.21 38.12
N GLY A 284 -21.47 -1.73 37.71
CA GLY A 284 -20.29 -2.53 37.37
C GLY A 284 -19.68 -2.16 36.03
N PRO A 285 -18.60 -2.85 35.61
CA PRO A 285 -17.98 -2.64 34.30
C PRO A 285 -18.90 -3.11 33.18
N PRO A 286 -18.83 -2.47 31.99
CA PRO A 286 -19.56 -2.95 30.83
C PRO A 286 -19.04 -4.32 30.39
N PHE A 287 -19.91 -5.14 29.84
CA PHE A 287 -19.56 -6.40 29.24
C PHE A 287 -19.87 -6.40 27.74
N SER A 288 -19.05 -7.10 26.95
CA SER A 288 -19.18 -7.11 25.51
C SER A 288 -19.26 -8.54 24.98
N SER A 289 -20.05 -8.70 23.92
CA SER A 289 -20.12 -9.92 23.12
C SER A 289 -19.83 -9.60 21.66
N ALA A 290 -19.24 -10.56 20.95
CA ALA A 290 -18.94 -10.45 19.51
C ALA A 290 -19.47 -11.68 18.78
N TYR A 291 -20.07 -11.46 17.63
CA TYR A 291 -20.61 -12.51 16.77
C TYR A 291 -20.18 -12.27 15.33
N GLU A 292 -19.49 -13.25 14.74
CA GLU A 292 -19.07 -13.21 13.33
C GLU A 292 -20.24 -13.61 12.44
N GLN A 293 -20.41 -12.83 11.37
CA GLN A 293 -21.46 -13.06 10.36
C GLN A 293 -20.88 -13.77 9.13
N GLY A 294 -21.73 -14.48 8.39
CA GLY A 294 -21.34 -15.17 7.17
C GLY A 294 -20.84 -14.26 6.03
N ASP A 295 -21.04 -12.93 6.14
CA ASP A 295 -20.54 -11.92 5.21
C ASP A 295 -19.14 -11.38 5.59
N GLY A 296 -18.48 -11.99 6.58
CA GLY A 296 -17.16 -11.61 7.08
C GLY A 296 -17.15 -10.35 7.92
N THR A 297 -18.31 -9.83 8.34
CA THR A 297 -18.43 -8.76 9.33
C THR A 297 -18.62 -9.32 10.72
N THR A 298 -18.26 -8.54 11.73
CA THR A 298 -18.48 -8.86 13.15
C THR A 298 -19.46 -7.86 13.74
N ILE A 299 -20.49 -8.36 14.43
CA ILE A 299 -21.36 -7.57 15.27
C ILE A 299 -20.78 -7.60 16.69
N VAL A 300 -20.44 -6.43 17.22
CA VAL A 300 -20.02 -6.24 18.61
C VAL A 300 -21.14 -5.55 19.34
N THR A 301 -21.57 -6.11 20.46
CA THR A 301 -22.56 -5.49 21.38
C THR A 301 -21.90 -5.30 22.74
N SER A 302 -21.90 -4.07 23.23
CA SER A 302 -21.44 -3.75 24.58
C SER A 302 -22.62 -3.29 25.42
N THR A 303 -22.78 -3.87 26.60
CA THR A 303 -23.89 -3.64 27.53
C THR A 303 -23.38 -2.94 28.79
N LEU A 304 -24.03 -1.86 29.17
CA LEU A 304 -23.80 -1.14 30.41
C LEU A 304 -25.06 -1.15 31.26
N LEU A 305 -24.92 -1.53 32.56
CA LEU A 305 -25.99 -1.50 33.53
C LEU A 305 -25.83 -0.28 34.45
N PHE A 306 -26.91 0.48 34.64
CA PHE A 306 -26.90 1.61 35.55
C PHE A 306 -28.26 1.85 36.17
N GLN A 307 -28.30 2.60 37.29
CA GLN A 307 -29.51 2.92 38.00
C GLN A 307 -30.19 4.13 37.35
N SER A 308 -31.50 4.00 37.03
CA SER A 308 -32.29 5.08 36.41
C SER A 308 -32.36 6.30 37.31
N GLY A 309 -32.18 7.49 36.77
CA GLY A 309 -32.38 8.78 37.48
C GLY A 309 -33.53 9.56 36.88
N LEU A 310 -34.16 10.46 37.68
CA LEU A 310 -35.29 11.31 37.25
C LEU A 310 -34.91 12.33 36.17
N PHE A 311 -33.63 12.67 36.00
CA PHE A 311 -33.16 13.65 35.03
C PHE A 311 -31.86 13.20 34.33
N SER A 312 -31.93 13.05 33.02
CA SER A 312 -30.86 13.02 32.04
C SER A 312 -29.86 11.84 32.05
N ASP A 313 -30.16 10.85 31.28
CA ASP A 313 -29.19 9.88 30.75
C ASP A 313 -28.30 10.48 29.62
N LEU A 314 -28.34 11.83 29.47
CA LEU A 314 -27.61 12.59 28.43
C LEU A 314 -26.10 12.60 28.59
N SER A 315 -25.58 12.20 29.78
CA SER A 315 -24.14 12.16 30.04
C SER A 315 -23.50 10.86 29.56
N ILE A 316 -24.27 9.78 29.41
CA ILE A 316 -23.77 8.46 29.01
C ILE A 316 -23.68 8.38 27.49
N LYS A 317 -22.49 8.13 26.99
CA LYS A 317 -22.20 8.00 25.54
C LYS A 317 -21.49 6.71 25.24
N CYS A 318 -21.95 6.05 24.20
CA CYS A 318 -21.21 4.97 23.56
C CYS A 318 -20.18 5.57 22.60
N ILE A 319 -18.95 5.12 22.68
CA ILE A 319 -17.83 5.52 21.84
C ILE A 319 -17.40 4.30 21.03
N VAL A 320 -17.46 4.40 19.70
CA VAL A 320 -17.10 3.31 18.79
C VAL A 320 -15.83 3.67 18.05
N HIS A 321 -14.77 2.90 18.29
CA HIS A 321 -13.49 3.01 17.59
C HIS A 321 -13.41 1.98 16.48
N HIS A 322 -12.86 2.40 15.33
CA HIS A 322 -12.61 1.52 14.19
C HIS A 322 -11.44 2.05 13.37
N PRO A 323 -10.50 1.19 12.90
CA PRO A 323 -9.30 1.64 12.20
C PRO A 323 -9.58 2.36 10.87
N GLY A 324 -10.77 2.18 10.29
CA GLY A 324 -11.21 2.90 9.09
C GLY A 324 -11.81 4.28 9.35
N LEU A 325 -11.90 4.73 10.61
CA LEU A 325 -12.41 6.02 11.01
C LEU A 325 -11.32 6.95 11.51
N ASN A 326 -11.31 8.19 11.03
CA ASN A 326 -10.36 9.21 11.50
C ASN A 326 -10.65 9.69 12.93
N LYS A 327 -11.91 9.58 13.37
CA LYS A 327 -12.38 9.94 14.71
C LYS A 327 -13.40 8.90 15.18
N PRO A 328 -13.45 8.60 16.49
CA PRO A 328 -14.47 7.72 17.05
C PRO A 328 -15.88 8.24 16.79
N LEU A 329 -16.84 7.33 16.63
CA LEU A 329 -18.25 7.68 16.58
C LEU A 329 -18.79 7.77 18.01
N LEU A 330 -19.51 8.85 18.29
CA LEU A 330 -20.12 9.14 19.60
C LEU A 330 -21.63 9.01 19.46
N MET A 331 -22.23 8.07 20.20
CA MET A 331 -23.68 7.87 20.25
C MET A 331 -24.18 8.19 21.65
N SER A 332 -25.09 9.12 21.75
CA SER A 332 -25.76 9.44 23.03
C SER A 332 -26.94 8.50 23.23
N LEU A 333 -27.16 8.05 24.46
CA LEU A 333 -28.42 7.41 24.83
C LEU A 333 -29.56 8.44 24.65
N ASN A 334 -30.41 8.19 23.64
CA ASN A 334 -31.62 9.00 23.47
C ASN A 334 -32.63 8.59 24.53
N THR A 335 -32.93 9.46 25.45
CA THR A 335 -34.20 9.38 26.17
C THR A 335 -35.28 9.64 25.14
N ASN A 336 -35.82 8.60 24.52
CA ASN A 336 -37.08 8.73 23.82
C ASN A 336 -38.08 9.25 24.84
N MET A 337 -38.49 10.52 24.71
CA MET A 337 -39.65 10.99 25.41
C MET A 337 -40.79 10.04 25.02
N GLY A 338 -41.20 9.20 25.96
CA GLY A 338 -42.23 8.23 25.69
C GLY A 338 -43.45 8.91 25.06
N PRO A 339 -44.23 8.22 24.23
CA PRO A 339 -45.35 8.79 23.52
C PRO A 339 -46.31 9.55 24.47
N ALA A 340 -46.38 9.17 25.75
CA ALA A 340 -47.10 9.86 26.80
C ALA A 340 -46.60 11.30 27.07
N MET A 341 -45.27 11.53 27.06
CA MET A 341 -44.71 12.88 27.27
C MET A 341 -44.91 13.77 26.03
N VAL A 342 -44.80 13.21 24.83
CA VAL A 342 -45.10 13.96 23.60
C VAL A 342 -46.59 14.38 23.56
N ILE A 343 -47.48 13.47 23.94
CA ILE A 343 -48.91 13.76 24.06
C ILE A 343 -49.15 14.84 25.15
N LEU A 344 -48.52 14.75 26.33
CA LEU A 344 -48.65 15.70 27.40
C LEU A 344 -48.18 17.09 26.95
N ILE A 345 -47.04 17.22 26.31
CA ILE A 345 -46.52 18.51 25.81
C ILE A 345 -47.45 19.08 24.74
N SER A 346 -47.99 18.25 23.83
CA SER A 346 -48.93 18.71 22.81
C SER A 346 -50.25 19.18 23.40
N VAL A 347 -50.80 18.46 24.39
CA VAL A 347 -52.05 18.86 25.09
C VAL A 347 -51.83 20.13 25.89
N CYS A 348 -50.73 20.25 26.63
CA CYS A 348 -50.39 21.49 27.36
C CYS A 348 -50.19 22.69 26.41
N GLY A 349 -49.53 22.46 25.26
CA GLY A 349 -49.37 23.49 24.22
C GLY A 349 -50.69 23.99 23.66
N VAL A 350 -51.61 23.08 23.32
CA VAL A 350 -52.99 23.44 22.85
C VAL A 350 -53.77 24.16 23.92
N ALA A 351 -53.72 23.69 25.18
CA ALA A 351 -54.42 24.37 26.30
C ALA A 351 -53.89 25.77 26.52
N ALA A 352 -52.59 26.00 26.45
CA ALA A 352 -51.97 27.32 26.58
C ALA A 352 -52.40 28.28 25.45
N VAL A 353 -52.48 27.81 24.21
CA VAL A 353 -52.98 28.61 23.08
C VAL A 353 -54.45 28.96 23.25
N LEU A 354 -55.27 28.01 23.68
CA LEU A 354 -56.73 28.29 23.96
C LEU A 354 -56.91 29.30 25.07
N LEU A 355 -56.13 29.24 26.17
CA LEU A 355 -56.14 30.20 27.22
C LEU A 355 -55.74 31.59 26.76
N LEU A 356 -54.67 31.68 25.91
CA LEU A 356 -54.28 32.95 25.30
C LEU A 356 -55.40 33.56 24.43
N CYS A 357 -56.03 32.73 23.59
CA CYS A 357 -57.14 33.16 22.76
C CYS A 357 -58.33 33.65 23.60
N LEU A 358 -58.64 32.93 24.68
CA LEU A 358 -59.70 33.37 25.63
C LEU A 358 -59.36 34.70 26.29
N CYS A 359 -58.12 34.89 26.76
CA CYS A 359 -57.66 36.15 27.31
C CYS A 359 -57.78 37.30 26.31
N VAL A 360 -57.37 37.10 25.06
CA VAL A 360 -57.48 38.10 23.98
C VAL A 360 -58.94 38.42 23.67
N CYS A 361 -59.84 37.42 23.64
CA CYS A 361 -61.25 37.60 23.43
C CYS A 361 -61.91 38.40 24.60
N LEU A 362 -61.58 38.05 25.85
CA LEU A 362 -62.05 38.75 27.00
C LEU A 362 -61.58 40.22 27.08
N CYS A 363 -60.25 40.43 26.75
CA CYS A 363 -59.71 41.79 26.66
C CYS A 363 -60.45 42.63 25.58
N LYS A 364 -60.75 42.06 24.44
CA LYS A 364 -61.53 42.73 23.38
C LYS A 364 -62.95 43.01 23.82
N CYS A 365 -63.63 42.09 24.53
CA CYS A 365 -64.95 42.33 25.05
C CYS A 365 -65.00 43.45 26.12
N PHE A 366 -63.95 43.51 26.98
CA PHE A 366 -63.89 44.59 28.01
C PHE A 366 -63.52 45.95 27.40
N ILE A 367 -62.79 46.03 26.34
CA ILE A 367 -62.38 47.26 25.66
C ILE A 367 -63.54 47.81 24.78
N CYS A 368 -64.46 46.96 24.30
CA CYS A 368 -65.60 47.37 23.48
C CYS A 368 -66.87 47.65 24.27
N THR A 369 -66.85 47.64 25.61
CA THR A 369 -68.03 48.01 26.47
C THR A 369 -67.94 49.39 27.08
N ASP A 370 -66.91 50.20 26.71
CA ASP A 370 -66.78 51.59 27.16
C ASP A 370 -66.92 52.61 26.01
N ASP A 371 -67.84 52.34 25.05
CA ASP A 371 -68.37 53.35 24.12
C ASP A 371 -69.89 53.40 24.14
#